data_4ecfbbc51a2cec72b86c163a964fcfef
#
_entry.id   4ecfbbc51a2cec72b86c163a964fcfef
#
_cell.length_a   1.000
_cell.length_b   1.000
_cell.length_c   1.000
_cell.angle_alpha   90.00
_cell.angle_beta   90.00
_cell.angle_gamma   90.00
#
_symmetry.space_group_name_H-M   'P 1'
#
loop_
_entity.id
_entity.type
_entity.pdbx_description
1 polymer ?
#
loop_
_entity_poly.entity_id
_entity_poly.type
_entity_poly.pdbx_seq_one_letter_code
_entity_poly.pdbx_strand_id
1 'polypeptide(L)'
;MVENMLANGVNADFVRTVEGVPTGIAIVTVGENDNTIIVVAGANAEVDRAYVDSVKEELLTYDMVVLQHEIPLDTVHYIVDLCFENQIPVVLNPAPAAEVPADIIEKVTWLTPNEHEAVLIFGEGKTTEELLLAYPEKLLITQGSRGVSTALRSGQVLNVPVRPAKVADTSGAGDTLNGAFCYRIAMGDSVEEALRYANTAASLSTEKFGAQGGMPTAAEVEKALKEAAG
;
A
#
# COMPACT_ATOMS: atom_id res chain seq x y z
N MET A 1 18.04 7.03 4.55
CA MET A 1 16.79 6.24 4.63
C MET A 1 16.57 5.73 6.05
N VAL A 2 17.42 4.87 6.59
CA VAL A 2 17.31 4.34 7.97
C VAL A 2 17.18 5.45 9.02
N GLU A 3 18.01 6.48 8.97
CA GLU A 3 17.92 7.63 9.90
C GLU A 3 16.54 8.29 9.90
N ASN A 4 15.88 8.39 8.72
CA ASN A 4 14.54 8.96 8.63
C ASN A 4 13.48 8.03 9.24
N MET A 5 13.62 6.71 9.07
CA MET A 5 12.75 5.73 9.72
C MET A 5 12.84 5.85 11.24
N LEU A 6 14.07 5.86 11.78
CA LEU A 6 14.31 6.00 13.22
C LEU A 6 13.82 7.33 13.78
N ALA A 7 14.01 8.43 13.05
CA ALA A 7 13.52 9.76 13.43
C ALA A 7 11.99 9.83 13.52
N ASN A 8 11.28 8.95 12.80
CA ASN A 8 9.82 8.82 12.84
C ASN A 8 9.34 7.67 13.75
N GLY A 9 10.22 7.10 14.57
CA GLY A 9 9.88 6.04 15.52
C GLY A 9 9.65 4.66 14.92
N VAL A 10 10.06 4.46 13.65
CA VAL A 10 9.97 3.16 12.96
C VAL A 10 11.18 2.31 13.36
N ASN A 11 10.94 1.08 13.80
CA ASN A 11 12.01 0.11 14.05
C ASN A 11 12.65 -0.30 12.71
N ALA A 12 13.98 -0.21 12.65
CA ALA A 12 14.76 -0.56 11.47
C ALA A 12 15.81 -1.66 11.76
N ASP A 13 15.65 -2.44 12.82
CA ASP A 13 16.62 -3.46 13.25
C ASP A 13 16.82 -4.54 12.20
N PHE A 14 15.83 -4.78 11.37
CA PHE A 14 15.86 -5.76 10.28
C PHE A 14 16.16 -5.12 8.91
N VAL A 15 16.51 -3.85 8.84
CA VAL A 15 17.02 -3.22 7.61
C VAL A 15 18.52 -3.51 7.50
N ARG A 16 18.88 -4.37 6.56
CA ARG A 16 20.28 -4.78 6.36
C ARG A 16 20.98 -3.95 5.30
N THR A 17 22.25 -3.70 5.51
CA THR A 17 23.15 -3.22 4.47
C THR A 17 23.79 -4.40 3.76
N VAL A 18 23.68 -4.45 2.43
CA VAL A 18 24.32 -5.47 1.60
C VAL A 18 25.56 -4.86 0.97
N GLU A 19 26.73 -5.40 1.30
CA GLU A 19 28.00 -4.90 0.80
C GLU A 19 28.12 -5.07 -0.72
N GLY A 20 28.57 -4.04 -1.41
CA GLY A 20 28.75 -4.06 -2.87
C GLY A 20 27.47 -3.95 -3.69
N VAL A 21 26.30 -3.88 -3.08
CA VAL A 21 25.00 -3.71 -3.77
C VAL A 21 24.44 -2.31 -3.47
N PRO A 22 24.13 -1.51 -4.50
CA PRO A 22 23.53 -0.19 -4.29
C PRO A 22 22.10 -0.31 -3.76
N THR A 23 21.67 0.68 -3.00
CA THR A 23 20.24 0.83 -2.65
C THR A 23 19.38 0.97 -3.91
N GLY A 24 18.19 0.37 -3.92
CA GLY A 24 17.22 0.54 -5.01
C GLY A 24 16.90 2.01 -5.26
N ILE A 25 16.68 2.35 -6.52
CA ILE A 25 16.33 3.71 -6.95
C ILE A 25 15.17 3.69 -7.93
N ALA A 26 14.34 4.72 -7.88
CA ALA A 26 13.33 5.00 -8.88
C ALA A 26 13.69 6.30 -9.62
N ILE A 27 13.79 6.22 -10.96
CA ILE A 27 14.02 7.38 -11.82
C ILE A 27 12.67 7.80 -12.39
N VAL A 28 12.17 8.95 -11.97
CA VAL A 28 10.88 9.49 -12.41
C VAL A 28 11.13 10.52 -13.50
N THR A 29 10.63 10.25 -14.70
CA THR A 29 10.64 11.20 -15.80
C THR A 29 9.23 11.79 -15.95
N VAL A 30 9.12 13.10 -15.81
CA VAL A 30 7.84 13.82 -15.91
C VAL A 30 7.79 14.56 -17.26
N GLY A 31 6.71 14.38 -18.03
CA GLY A 31 6.47 15.07 -19.28
C GLY A 31 4.99 15.07 -19.66
N GLU A 32 4.51 16.15 -20.30
CA GLU A 32 3.18 16.27 -20.90
C GLU A 32 1.98 15.74 -20.07
N ASN A 33 1.98 15.99 -18.75
CA ASN A 33 0.99 15.50 -17.75
C ASN A 33 1.02 13.99 -17.48
N ASP A 34 2.09 13.30 -17.83
CA ASP A 34 2.31 11.90 -17.50
C ASP A 34 3.69 11.69 -16.89
N ASN A 35 3.89 10.55 -16.22
CA ASN A 35 5.17 10.17 -15.68
C ASN A 35 5.53 8.74 -16.09
N THR A 36 6.81 8.53 -16.32
CA THR A 36 7.40 7.21 -16.52
C THR A 36 8.37 6.93 -15.39
N ILE A 37 8.24 5.79 -14.75
CA ILE A 37 9.09 5.40 -13.62
C ILE A 37 9.93 4.19 -14.04
N ILE A 38 11.26 4.35 -13.96
CA ILE A 38 12.21 3.25 -14.14
C ILE A 38 12.70 2.85 -12.76
N VAL A 39 12.42 1.61 -12.35
CA VAL A 39 12.85 1.06 -11.07
C VAL A 39 14.08 0.19 -11.26
N VAL A 40 15.12 0.47 -10.48
CA VAL A 40 16.31 -0.38 -10.33
C VAL A 40 16.27 -0.97 -8.93
N ALA A 41 16.03 -2.27 -8.83
CA ALA A 41 15.78 -2.94 -7.55
C ALA A 41 16.94 -2.78 -6.54
N GLY A 42 18.19 -2.87 -7.01
CA GLY A 42 19.35 -2.79 -6.12
C GLY A 42 19.24 -3.81 -4.98
N ALA A 43 19.51 -3.40 -3.75
CA ALA A 43 19.47 -4.25 -2.57
C ALA A 43 18.08 -4.84 -2.27
N ASN A 44 17.00 -4.29 -2.84
CA ASN A 44 15.66 -4.90 -2.71
C ASN A 44 15.64 -6.31 -3.35
N ALA A 45 16.43 -6.55 -4.41
CA ALA A 45 16.54 -7.86 -5.05
C ALA A 45 17.18 -8.94 -4.17
N GLU A 46 17.87 -8.53 -3.11
CA GLU A 46 18.53 -9.43 -2.15
C GLU A 46 17.59 -9.87 -1.00
N VAL A 47 16.35 -9.38 -0.99
CA VAL A 47 15.33 -9.83 -0.03
C VAL A 47 14.77 -11.15 -0.52
N ASP A 48 15.49 -12.21 -0.26
CA ASP A 48 15.17 -13.59 -0.63
C ASP A 48 14.49 -14.37 0.51
N ARG A 49 14.13 -15.62 0.25
CA ARG A 49 13.53 -16.50 1.27
C ARG A 49 14.46 -16.74 2.45
N ALA A 50 15.76 -16.85 2.22
CA ALA A 50 16.73 -17.08 3.28
C ALA A 50 16.79 -15.86 4.23
N TYR A 51 16.69 -14.66 3.67
CA TYR A 51 16.55 -13.45 4.48
C TYR A 51 15.27 -13.48 5.32
N VAL A 52 14.12 -13.80 4.71
CA VAL A 52 12.83 -13.91 5.42
C VAL A 52 12.90 -14.95 6.54
N ASP A 53 13.46 -16.13 6.27
CA ASP A 53 13.62 -17.18 7.28
C ASP A 53 14.48 -16.72 8.47
N SER A 54 15.47 -15.86 8.22
CA SER A 54 16.35 -15.32 9.27
C SER A 54 15.65 -14.34 10.22
N VAL A 55 14.51 -13.77 9.82
CA VAL A 55 13.70 -12.80 10.59
C VAL A 55 12.30 -13.32 10.88
N LYS A 56 12.02 -14.58 10.52
CA LYS A 56 10.69 -15.19 10.58
C LYS A 56 10.04 -15.10 11.96
N GLU A 57 10.81 -15.41 13.02
CA GLU A 57 10.27 -15.39 14.38
C GLU A 57 9.75 -14.01 14.76
N GLU A 58 10.46 -12.96 14.39
CA GLU A 58 10.04 -11.58 14.63
C GLU A 58 8.87 -11.19 13.73
N LEU A 59 8.94 -11.50 12.43
CA LEU A 59 7.87 -11.20 11.47
C LEU A 59 6.53 -11.75 11.95
N LEU A 60 6.51 -12.92 12.57
CA LEU A 60 5.31 -13.56 13.08
C LEU A 60 4.76 -12.93 14.39
N THR A 61 5.42 -11.92 14.95
CA THR A 61 4.94 -11.19 16.14
C THR A 61 4.12 -9.95 15.80
N TYR A 62 4.11 -9.52 14.54
CA TYR A 62 3.40 -8.31 14.12
C TYR A 62 1.90 -8.57 13.89
N ASP A 63 1.09 -7.55 14.13
CA ASP A 63 -0.36 -7.60 13.94
C ASP A 63 -0.76 -7.64 12.45
N MET A 64 0.12 -7.20 11.57
CA MET A 64 -0.12 -7.11 10.13
C MET A 64 1.20 -7.00 9.35
N VAL A 65 1.23 -7.58 8.16
CA VAL A 65 2.34 -7.44 7.19
C VAL A 65 1.86 -6.68 5.96
N VAL A 66 2.66 -5.70 5.52
CA VAL A 66 2.39 -4.91 4.31
C VAL A 66 3.46 -5.20 3.27
N LEU A 67 3.05 -5.57 2.07
CA LEU A 67 3.92 -5.98 0.98
C LEU A 67 3.65 -5.17 -0.28
N GLN A 68 4.68 -5.00 -1.09
CA GLN A 68 4.65 -4.46 -2.45
C GLN A 68 5.42 -5.39 -3.39
N HIS A 69 5.35 -5.13 -4.70
CA HIS A 69 6.12 -5.87 -5.71
C HIS A 69 7.52 -5.26 -5.97
N GLU A 70 8.15 -4.68 -4.94
CA GLU A 70 9.48 -4.08 -5.04
C GLU A 70 10.61 -4.99 -4.57
N ILE A 71 10.28 -6.16 -4.05
CA ILE A 71 11.18 -7.28 -3.76
C ILE A 71 10.85 -8.45 -4.70
N PRO A 72 11.67 -9.53 -4.77
CA PRO A 72 11.37 -10.68 -5.64
C PRO A 72 9.96 -11.24 -5.38
N LEU A 73 9.19 -11.45 -6.46
CA LEU A 73 7.79 -11.89 -6.36
C LEU A 73 7.63 -13.25 -5.67
N ASP A 74 8.59 -14.16 -5.87
CA ASP A 74 8.59 -15.44 -5.16
C ASP A 74 8.80 -15.29 -3.64
N THR A 75 9.51 -14.25 -3.22
CA THR A 75 9.63 -13.88 -1.80
C THR A 75 8.33 -13.26 -1.29
N VAL A 76 7.69 -12.40 -2.08
CA VAL A 76 6.36 -11.84 -1.73
C VAL A 76 5.36 -12.98 -1.50
N HIS A 77 5.27 -13.92 -2.44
CA HIS A 77 4.36 -15.07 -2.34
C HIS A 77 4.70 -15.95 -1.13
N TYR A 78 5.98 -16.18 -0.87
CA TYR A 78 6.44 -16.93 0.30
C TYR A 78 6.01 -16.26 1.63
N ILE A 79 6.13 -14.93 1.72
CA ILE A 79 5.69 -14.21 2.93
C ILE A 79 4.17 -14.29 3.08
N VAL A 80 3.41 -14.19 1.97
CA VAL A 80 1.94 -14.34 2.00
C VAL A 80 1.55 -15.72 2.51
N ASP A 81 2.19 -16.79 2.00
CA ASP A 81 1.95 -18.17 2.46
C ASP A 81 2.25 -18.31 3.95
N LEU A 82 3.41 -17.82 4.38
CA LEU A 82 3.85 -17.86 5.77
C LEU A 82 2.87 -17.14 6.71
N CYS A 83 2.42 -15.94 6.32
CA CYS A 83 1.48 -15.16 7.11
C CYS A 83 0.10 -15.84 7.15
N PHE A 84 -0.36 -16.38 6.03
CA PHE A 84 -1.64 -17.10 5.96
C PHE A 84 -1.66 -18.33 6.88
N GLU A 85 -0.60 -19.14 6.87
CA GLU A 85 -0.45 -20.31 7.75
C GLU A 85 -0.45 -19.94 9.23
N ASN A 86 0.02 -18.73 9.58
CA ASN A 86 0.12 -18.23 10.94
C ASN A 86 -0.99 -17.24 11.31
N GLN A 87 -2.01 -17.06 10.45
CA GLN A 87 -3.17 -16.18 10.68
C GLN A 87 -2.80 -14.70 10.87
N ILE A 88 -1.72 -14.25 10.25
CA ILE A 88 -1.30 -12.84 10.24
C ILE A 88 -1.92 -12.17 9.03
N PRO A 89 -2.67 -11.07 9.20
CA PRO A 89 -3.22 -10.30 8.10
C PRO A 89 -2.14 -9.74 7.18
N VAL A 90 -2.38 -9.83 5.86
CA VAL A 90 -1.48 -9.27 4.84
C VAL A 90 -2.23 -8.25 4.00
N VAL A 91 -1.64 -7.07 3.85
CA VAL A 91 -2.00 -6.10 2.82
C VAL A 91 -0.98 -6.19 1.69
N LEU A 92 -1.43 -6.53 0.51
CA LEU A 92 -0.61 -6.52 -0.69
C LEU A 92 -0.99 -5.32 -1.57
N ASN A 93 -0.05 -4.39 -1.72
CA ASN A 93 -0.11 -3.36 -2.74
C ASN A 93 0.66 -3.88 -3.97
N PRO A 94 0.00 -4.25 -5.07
CA PRO A 94 0.65 -4.94 -6.20
C PRO A 94 1.37 -3.94 -7.14
N ALA A 95 2.14 -3.04 -6.57
CA ALA A 95 2.94 -2.03 -7.25
C ALA A 95 4.45 -2.31 -7.09
N PRO A 96 5.25 -2.21 -8.18
CA PRO A 96 4.84 -2.07 -9.58
C PRO A 96 3.99 -3.24 -10.10
N ALA A 97 3.15 -2.92 -11.11
CA ALA A 97 2.17 -3.85 -11.66
C ALA A 97 2.79 -5.18 -12.12
N ALA A 98 2.28 -6.27 -11.59
CA ALA A 98 2.61 -7.64 -12.00
C ALA A 98 1.40 -8.55 -11.79
N GLU A 99 1.43 -9.72 -12.40
CA GLU A 99 0.40 -10.75 -12.18
C GLU A 99 0.43 -11.21 -10.71
N VAL A 100 -0.76 -11.42 -10.15
CA VAL A 100 -0.94 -12.01 -8.82
C VAL A 100 -1.66 -13.33 -8.98
N PRO A 101 -1.04 -14.46 -8.63
CA PRO A 101 -1.68 -15.77 -8.70
C PRO A 101 -2.99 -15.84 -7.88
N ALA A 102 -3.97 -16.58 -8.38
CA ALA A 102 -5.28 -16.67 -7.74
C ALA A 102 -5.21 -17.16 -6.29
N ASP A 103 -4.34 -18.12 -6.00
CA ASP A 103 -4.12 -18.62 -4.64
C ASP A 103 -3.51 -17.58 -3.70
N ILE A 104 -2.68 -16.66 -4.22
CA ILE A 104 -2.16 -15.51 -3.45
C ILE A 104 -3.28 -14.51 -3.17
N ILE A 105 -4.14 -14.22 -4.17
CA ILE A 105 -5.32 -13.37 -3.97
C ILE A 105 -6.23 -13.93 -2.88
N GLU A 106 -6.40 -15.25 -2.81
CA GLU A 106 -7.20 -15.89 -1.77
C GLU A 106 -6.61 -15.72 -0.38
N LYS A 107 -5.28 -15.79 -0.25
CA LYS A 107 -4.56 -15.76 1.03
C LYS A 107 -4.37 -14.36 1.61
N VAL A 108 -4.17 -13.33 0.78
CA VAL A 108 -4.04 -11.96 1.30
C VAL A 108 -5.34 -11.50 1.95
N THR A 109 -5.23 -10.67 2.98
CA THR A 109 -6.41 -10.09 3.65
C THR A 109 -6.95 -8.93 2.84
N TRP A 110 -6.07 -8.04 2.38
CA TRP A 110 -6.42 -6.93 1.51
C TRP A 110 -5.48 -6.86 0.31
N LEU A 111 -6.06 -6.55 -0.85
CA LEU A 111 -5.35 -6.27 -2.10
C LEU A 111 -5.70 -4.85 -2.51
N THR A 112 -4.68 -3.99 -2.72
CA THR A 112 -4.88 -2.55 -2.92
C THR A 112 -4.34 -2.05 -4.26
N PRO A 113 -4.79 -2.60 -5.40
CA PRO A 113 -4.36 -2.14 -6.71
C PRO A 113 -4.91 -0.75 -7.05
N ASN A 114 -4.22 -0.06 -7.94
CA ASN A 114 -4.85 1.00 -8.73
C ASN A 114 -5.65 0.38 -9.91
N GLU A 115 -6.32 1.22 -10.70
CA GLU A 115 -7.17 0.75 -11.81
C GLU A 115 -6.39 -0.02 -12.88
N HIS A 116 -5.15 0.40 -13.19
CA HIS A 116 -4.29 -0.28 -14.17
C HIS A 116 -3.81 -1.64 -13.63
N GLU A 117 -3.40 -1.68 -12.40
CA GLU A 117 -3.00 -2.92 -11.71
C GLU A 117 -4.17 -3.90 -11.62
N ALA A 118 -5.38 -3.40 -11.31
CA ALA A 118 -6.58 -4.24 -11.28
C ALA A 118 -6.89 -4.88 -12.64
N VAL A 119 -6.75 -4.13 -13.74
CA VAL A 119 -6.91 -4.70 -15.10
C VAL A 119 -5.87 -5.77 -15.39
N LEU A 120 -4.62 -5.57 -14.98
CA LEU A 120 -3.55 -6.55 -15.20
C LEU A 120 -3.80 -7.83 -14.39
N ILE A 121 -4.28 -7.72 -13.15
CA ILE A 121 -4.50 -8.86 -12.25
C ILE A 121 -5.76 -9.65 -12.63
N PHE A 122 -6.86 -8.96 -12.95
CA PHE A 122 -8.18 -9.58 -13.13
C PHE A 122 -8.61 -9.72 -14.59
N GLY A 123 -7.81 -9.18 -15.52
CA GLY A 123 -8.10 -9.15 -16.96
C GLY A 123 -9.03 -7.99 -17.35
N GLU A 124 -9.11 -7.77 -18.66
CA GLU A 124 -10.03 -6.80 -19.25
C GLU A 124 -11.48 -7.28 -19.23
N GLY A 125 -12.44 -6.34 -19.39
CA GLY A 125 -13.86 -6.63 -19.60
C GLY A 125 -14.70 -6.70 -18.33
N LYS A 126 -14.11 -6.59 -17.13
CA LYS A 126 -14.84 -6.43 -15.88
C LYS A 126 -14.86 -4.96 -15.45
N THR A 127 -15.99 -4.51 -14.99
CA THR A 127 -16.11 -3.18 -14.37
C THR A 127 -15.49 -3.19 -12.96
N THR A 128 -15.08 -2.02 -12.48
CA THR A 128 -14.64 -1.86 -11.09
C THR A 128 -15.65 -2.41 -10.10
N GLU A 129 -16.93 -2.12 -10.31
CA GLU A 129 -18.02 -2.59 -9.43
C GLU A 129 -18.11 -4.12 -9.39
N GLU A 130 -18.05 -4.78 -10.55
CA GLU A 130 -18.06 -6.25 -10.63
C GLU A 130 -16.88 -6.88 -9.89
N LEU A 131 -15.68 -6.27 -10.00
CA LEU A 131 -14.50 -6.73 -9.28
C LEU A 131 -14.66 -6.56 -7.77
N LEU A 132 -15.11 -5.39 -7.32
CA LEU A 132 -15.31 -5.12 -5.90
C LEU A 132 -16.34 -6.06 -5.27
N LEU A 133 -17.45 -6.30 -5.96
CA LEU A 133 -18.50 -7.23 -5.50
C LEU A 133 -18.04 -8.70 -5.47
N ALA A 134 -17.07 -9.07 -6.32
CA ALA A 134 -16.48 -10.41 -6.29
C ALA A 134 -15.53 -10.62 -5.09
N TYR A 135 -14.95 -9.53 -4.53
CA TYR A 135 -13.98 -9.58 -3.44
C TYR A 135 -14.33 -8.57 -2.32
N PRO A 136 -15.52 -8.69 -1.67
CA PRO A 136 -15.99 -7.72 -0.70
C PRO A 136 -15.04 -7.63 0.52
N GLU A 137 -14.76 -6.40 0.96
CA GLU A 137 -13.84 -6.05 2.05
C GLU A 137 -12.39 -6.55 1.86
N LYS A 138 -12.08 -7.18 0.75
CA LYS A 138 -10.73 -7.63 0.38
C LYS A 138 -10.09 -6.72 -0.67
N LEU A 139 -10.85 -6.33 -1.69
CA LEU A 139 -10.33 -5.52 -2.79
C LEU A 139 -10.61 -4.03 -2.54
N LEU A 140 -9.54 -3.25 -2.53
CA LEU A 140 -9.57 -1.79 -2.38
C LEU A 140 -8.95 -1.18 -3.64
N ILE A 141 -9.76 -0.64 -4.55
CA ILE A 141 -9.25 -0.07 -5.80
C ILE A 141 -9.04 1.43 -5.65
N THR A 142 -7.79 1.88 -5.79
CA THR A 142 -7.45 3.30 -5.80
C THR A 142 -7.66 3.89 -7.18
N GLN A 143 -8.29 5.08 -7.25
CA GLN A 143 -8.80 5.69 -8.48
C GLN A 143 -8.34 7.15 -8.64
N GLY A 144 -7.14 7.45 -8.13
CA GLY A 144 -6.55 8.79 -8.18
C GLY A 144 -7.48 9.84 -7.58
N SER A 145 -7.85 10.87 -8.36
CA SER A 145 -8.72 11.96 -7.91
C SER A 145 -10.15 11.53 -7.56
N ARG A 146 -10.56 10.32 -7.91
CA ARG A 146 -11.89 9.76 -7.54
C ARG A 146 -11.87 9.06 -6.18
N GLY A 147 -10.71 8.87 -5.58
CA GLY A 147 -10.54 8.29 -4.26
C GLY A 147 -10.30 6.79 -4.27
N VAL A 148 -10.90 6.08 -3.32
CA VAL A 148 -10.75 4.63 -3.15
C VAL A 148 -12.12 3.97 -3.03
N SER A 149 -12.29 2.83 -3.68
CA SER A 149 -13.53 2.07 -3.64
C SER A 149 -13.31 0.67 -3.11
N THR A 150 -14.30 0.16 -2.40
CA THR A 150 -14.42 -1.24 -1.96
C THR A 150 -15.89 -1.67 -1.96
N ALA A 151 -16.16 -2.96 -1.87
CA ALA A 151 -17.50 -3.45 -1.55
C ALA A 151 -17.54 -3.94 -0.11
N LEU A 152 -18.62 -3.64 0.59
CA LEU A 152 -18.90 -4.20 1.91
C LEU A 152 -19.53 -5.60 1.78
N ARG A 153 -19.45 -6.41 2.82
CA ARG A 153 -20.11 -7.74 2.84
C ARG A 153 -21.62 -7.68 2.65
N SER A 154 -22.23 -6.53 2.88
CA SER A 154 -23.66 -6.29 2.59
C SER A 154 -23.98 -6.26 1.10
N GLY A 155 -22.97 -6.23 0.22
CA GLY A 155 -23.10 -6.02 -1.23
C GLY A 155 -23.17 -4.54 -1.62
N GLN A 156 -23.01 -3.61 -0.68
CA GLN A 156 -22.94 -2.19 -0.98
C GLN A 156 -21.52 -1.83 -1.45
N VAL A 157 -21.41 -1.17 -2.59
CA VAL A 157 -20.16 -0.54 -3.03
C VAL A 157 -19.99 0.79 -2.31
N LEU A 158 -18.88 0.93 -1.62
CA LEU A 158 -18.44 2.13 -0.94
C LEU A 158 -17.38 2.83 -1.78
N ASN A 159 -17.59 4.11 -2.09
CA ASN A 159 -16.54 4.98 -2.61
C ASN A 159 -16.24 6.06 -1.58
N VAL A 160 -14.98 6.19 -1.22
CA VAL A 160 -14.48 7.27 -0.36
C VAL A 160 -13.78 8.28 -1.27
N PRO A 161 -14.41 9.44 -1.55
CA PRO A 161 -13.84 10.44 -2.43
C PRO A 161 -12.60 11.10 -1.79
N VAL A 162 -11.73 11.66 -2.63
CA VAL A 162 -10.60 12.46 -2.13
C VAL A 162 -11.09 13.75 -1.48
N ARG A 163 -10.40 14.19 -0.44
CA ARG A 163 -10.53 15.53 0.08
C ARG A 163 -10.04 16.53 -0.99
N PRO A 164 -10.71 17.69 -1.20
CA PRO A 164 -10.16 18.74 -2.03
C PRO A 164 -8.76 19.16 -1.52
N ALA A 165 -7.76 19.08 -2.39
CA ALA A 165 -6.37 19.38 -2.07
C ALA A 165 -5.73 20.21 -3.20
N LYS A 166 -4.79 21.08 -2.84
CA LYS A 166 -3.94 21.74 -3.83
C LYS A 166 -2.75 20.84 -4.13
N VAL A 167 -2.92 19.96 -5.11
CA VAL A 167 -1.92 18.96 -5.48
C VAL A 167 -0.64 19.63 -5.94
N ALA A 168 0.47 19.30 -5.28
CA ALA A 168 1.83 19.68 -5.64
C ALA A 168 2.59 18.48 -6.22
N ASP A 169 2.44 17.29 -5.61
CA ASP A 169 3.12 16.04 -6.01
C ASP A 169 2.29 14.85 -5.54
N THR A 170 2.05 13.88 -6.42
CA THR A 170 1.30 12.66 -6.08
C THR A 170 2.18 11.50 -5.65
N SER A 171 3.50 11.68 -5.63
CA SER A 171 4.45 10.64 -5.21
C SER A 171 4.19 10.21 -3.76
N GLY A 172 4.10 8.90 -3.53
CA GLY A 172 3.88 8.33 -2.21
C GLY A 172 2.45 8.44 -1.67
N ALA A 173 1.49 8.93 -2.46
CA ALA A 173 0.08 8.99 -2.02
C ALA A 173 -0.51 7.59 -1.80
N GLY A 174 -0.18 6.62 -2.67
CA GLY A 174 -0.54 5.20 -2.49
C GLY A 174 0.08 4.60 -1.24
N ASP A 175 1.36 4.87 -1.00
CA ASP A 175 2.08 4.39 0.19
C ASP A 175 1.48 4.97 1.47
N THR A 176 1.17 6.28 1.45
CA THR A 176 0.48 6.96 2.56
C THR A 176 -0.90 6.37 2.81
N LEU A 177 -1.67 6.06 1.77
CA LEU A 177 -2.98 5.41 1.90
C LEU A 177 -2.83 4.03 2.55
N ASN A 178 -1.93 3.18 2.03
CA ASN A 178 -1.73 1.85 2.55
C ASN A 178 -1.26 1.86 4.02
N GLY A 179 -0.26 2.67 4.35
CA GLY A 179 0.24 2.79 5.72
C GLY A 179 -0.82 3.28 6.71
N ALA A 180 -1.57 4.32 6.33
CA ALA A 180 -2.64 4.87 7.16
C ALA A 180 -3.83 3.91 7.31
N PHE A 181 -4.20 3.18 6.25
CA PHE A 181 -5.23 2.14 6.29
C PHE A 181 -4.85 1.02 7.26
N CYS A 182 -3.63 0.47 7.11
CA CYS A 182 -3.12 -0.59 7.97
C CYS A 182 -3.10 -0.18 9.44
N TYR A 183 -2.63 1.04 9.72
CA TYR A 183 -2.62 1.59 11.07
C TYR A 183 -4.03 1.61 11.69
N ARG A 184 -5.03 2.11 10.97
CA ARG A 184 -6.41 2.21 11.48
C ARG A 184 -7.08 0.85 11.65
N ILE A 185 -6.84 -0.08 10.72
CA ILE A 185 -7.31 -1.47 10.87
C ILE A 185 -6.69 -2.14 12.10
N ALA A 186 -5.39 -1.97 12.33
CA ALA A 186 -4.71 -2.50 13.51
C ALA A 186 -5.23 -1.89 14.82
N MET A 187 -5.73 -0.65 14.78
CA MET A 187 -6.39 0.01 15.91
C MET A 187 -7.84 -0.44 16.12
N GLY A 188 -8.39 -1.28 15.24
CA GLY A 188 -9.72 -1.87 15.38
C GLY A 188 -10.85 -1.11 14.67
N ASP A 189 -10.53 -0.16 13.79
CA ASP A 189 -11.53 0.54 12.99
C ASP A 189 -12.19 -0.39 11.97
N SER A 190 -13.42 -0.05 11.59
CA SER A 190 -14.05 -0.65 10.41
C SER A 190 -13.31 -0.28 9.13
N VAL A 191 -13.49 -1.08 8.07
CA VAL A 191 -12.90 -0.81 6.74
C VAL A 191 -13.29 0.58 6.24
N GLU A 192 -14.55 0.99 6.44
CA GLU A 192 -15.02 2.31 6.03
C GLU A 192 -14.31 3.44 6.76
N GLU A 193 -14.19 3.37 8.10
CA GLU A 193 -13.50 4.36 8.91
C GLU A 193 -12.01 4.43 8.57
N ALA A 194 -11.36 3.27 8.45
CA ALA A 194 -9.96 3.18 8.05
C ALA A 194 -9.70 3.78 6.67
N LEU A 195 -10.59 3.54 5.67
CA LEU A 195 -10.47 4.12 4.35
C LEU A 195 -10.70 5.64 4.35
N ARG A 196 -11.64 6.16 5.14
CA ARG A 196 -11.85 7.61 5.28
C ARG A 196 -10.61 8.30 5.82
N TYR A 197 -10.01 7.71 6.86
CA TYR A 197 -8.76 8.21 7.42
C TYR A 197 -7.62 8.14 6.43
N ALA A 198 -7.40 6.98 5.81
CA ALA A 198 -6.31 6.73 4.88
C ALA A 198 -6.37 7.61 3.62
N ASN A 199 -7.58 7.77 3.06
CA ASN A 199 -7.77 8.61 1.89
C ASN A 199 -7.58 10.11 2.20
N THR A 200 -7.93 10.54 3.42
CA THR A 200 -7.62 11.90 3.91
C THR A 200 -6.11 12.09 4.06
N ALA A 201 -5.40 11.11 4.63
CA ALA A 201 -3.94 11.14 4.75
C ALA A 201 -3.27 11.20 3.37
N ALA A 202 -3.71 10.36 2.44
CA ALA A 202 -3.21 10.35 1.06
C ALA A 202 -3.47 11.69 0.35
N SER A 203 -4.65 12.32 0.54
CA SER A 203 -4.92 13.64 -0.03
C SER A 203 -4.00 14.71 0.53
N LEU A 204 -3.74 14.71 1.83
CA LEU A 204 -2.81 15.65 2.47
C LEU A 204 -1.38 15.45 1.99
N SER A 205 -0.94 14.20 1.76
CA SER A 205 0.42 13.94 1.29
C SER A 205 0.71 14.58 -0.07
N THR A 206 -0.32 14.75 -0.92
CA THR A 206 -0.15 15.36 -2.24
C THR A 206 0.05 16.87 -2.21
N GLU A 207 -0.14 17.54 -1.07
CA GLU A 207 0.00 19.00 -0.96
C GLU A 207 1.46 19.49 -0.85
N LYS A 208 2.41 18.55 -0.69
CA LYS A 208 3.85 18.84 -0.54
C LYS A 208 4.66 17.99 -1.53
N PHE A 209 5.88 18.47 -1.86
CA PHE A 209 6.78 17.68 -2.71
C PHE A 209 7.47 16.55 -1.98
N GLY A 210 7.66 15.43 -2.70
CA GLY A 210 8.43 14.26 -2.28
C GLY A 210 7.61 13.24 -1.49
N ALA A 211 7.85 11.98 -1.79
CA ALA A 211 7.11 10.85 -1.28
C ALA A 211 7.04 10.79 0.26
N GLN A 212 8.16 11.06 0.95
CA GLN A 212 8.21 11.06 2.41
C GLN A 212 7.93 12.44 3.02
N GLY A 213 8.34 13.53 2.34
CA GLY A 213 8.15 14.90 2.82
C GLY A 213 6.68 15.35 2.83
N GLY A 214 5.84 14.69 2.03
CA GLY A 214 4.40 14.93 1.95
C GLY A 214 3.59 14.25 3.04
N MET A 215 4.08 13.15 3.62
CA MET A 215 3.31 12.36 4.60
C MET A 215 2.85 13.20 5.78
N PRO A 216 1.52 13.22 6.08
CA PRO A 216 1.00 13.98 7.20
C PRO A 216 1.20 13.25 8.52
N THR A 217 1.20 14.02 9.61
CA THR A 217 1.09 13.47 10.95
C THR A 217 -0.36 13.05 11.26
N ALA A 218 -0.55 12.16 12.23
CA ALA A 218 -1.89 11.76 12.67
C ALA A 218 -2.75 12.98 13.10
N ALA A 219 -2.15 13.97 13.76
CA ALA A 219 -2.84 15.18 14.18
C ALA A 219 -3.33 16.03 13.00
N GLU A 220 -2.56 16.10 11.90
CA GLU A 220 -2.98 16.81 10.68
C GLU A 220 -4.17 16.09 10.02
N VAL A 221 -4.14 14.74 9.97
CA VAL A 221 -5.24 13.95 9.42
C VAL A 221 -6.52 14.10 10.24
N GLU A 222 -6.42 13.98 11.57
CA GLU A 222 -7.58 14.14 12.46
C GLU A 222 -8.20 15.54 12.38
N LYS A 223 -7.35 16.57 12.26
CA LYS A 223 -7.81 17.94 12.05
C LYS A 223 -8.60 18.06 10.74
N ALA A 224 -8.06 17.54 9.65
CA ALA A 224 -8.70 17.59 8.34
C ALA A 224 -10.04 16.84 8.30
N LEU A 225 -10.13 15.70 9.00
CA LEU A 225 -11.39 14.95 9.14
C LEU A 225 -12.46 15.73 9.90
N LYS A 226 -12.07 16.45 10.98
CA LYS A 226 -13.00 17.31 11.74
C LYS A 226 -13.51 18.48 10.91
N GLU A 227 -12.63 19.12 10.13
CA GLU A 227 -13.00 20.23 9.23
C GLU A 227 -13.94 19.79 8.11
N ALA A 228 -13.87 18.55 7.65
CA ALA A 228 -14.75 17.99 6.62
C ALA A 228 -16.14 17.58 7.16
N ALA A 229 -16.28 17.40 8.46
CA ALA A 229 -17.52 16.98 9.11
C ALA A 229 -18.40 18.15 9.60
N GLY A 230 -17.90 19.38 9.60
CA GLY A 230 -18.59 20.60 10.03
C GLY A 230 -18.98 21.49 8.88
#